data_4cf7074218a3eb2e1c7d8ba784616046
#
_entry.id   4cf7074218a3eb2e1c7d8ba784616046
#
_cell.length_a   1.000
_cell.length_b   1.000
_cell.length_c   1.000
_cell.angle_alpha   90.00
_cell.angle_beta   90.00
_cell.angle_gamma   90.00
#
_symmetry.space_group_name_H-M   'P 1'
#
loop_
_entity.id
_entity.type
_entity.pdbx_description
1 polymer ?
#
loop_
_entity_poly.entity_id
_entity_poly.type
_entity_poly.pdbx_seq_one_letter_code
_entity_poly.pdbx_strand_id
1 'polypeptide(L)'
;MTLQKRLKNLRTQLSLSIEKMANELTANGYSITFKTISGYENAFRQPSVSFLTSLTNVYDANPNWLLTGKGEMFLNKEKEYSVPQNLNFENITFIPHVDLKVSAGYGSIIDEINMTQDFMAFAKSWIIKNAHVSPESLVLFTVNGDSMDCPTSSIKDGGLILVDKSIIEFKNDGVYVIALDDALYVKRLQILPGKKLKVKSDNLNYDPFEVSLDTDNFHIVGKVIWAGGLLECIK
;
A
#
# COMPACT_ATOMS: atom_id res chain seq x y z
N MET A 1 4.73 31.23 27.33
CA MET A 1 3.36 31.04 27.86
C MET A 1 3.43 30.11 29.05
N THR A 2 2.82 30.45 30.22
CA THR A 2 2.86 29.60 31.43
C THR A 2 1.90 28.42 31.28
N LEU A 3 2.07 27.36 32.09
CA LEU A 3 1.18 26.19 32.12
C LEU A 3 -0.29 26.60 32.33
N GLN A 4 -0.55 27.53 33.25
CA GLN A 4 -1.90 28.03 33.54
C GLN A 4 -2.58 28.67 32.32
N LYS A 5 -1.83 29.47 31.59
CA LYS A 5 -2.31 30.09 30.35
C LYS A 5 -2.56 29.07 29.26
N ARG A 6 -1.74 27.99 29.21
CA ARG A 6 -1.95 26.88 28.28
C ARG A 6 -3.20 26.09 28.63
N LEU A 7 -3.44 25.79 29.89
CA LEU A 7 -4.66 25.11 30.33
C LEU A 7 -5.93 25.90 29.94
N LYS A 8 -5.94 27.21 30.21
CA LYS A 8 -7.04 28.07 29.81
C LYS A 8 -7.22 28.14 28.29
N ASN A 9 -6.11 28.18 27.54
CA ASN A 9 -6.14 28.18 26.08
C ASN A 9 -6.71 26.86 25.52
N LEU A 10 -6.26 25.72 26.04
CA LEU A 10 -6.81 24.40 25.69
C LEU A 10 -8.33 24.36 25.88
N ARG A 11 -8.83 24.75 27.07
CA ARG A 11 -10.28 24.77 27.33
C ARG A 11 -11.05 25.68 26.40
N THR A 12 -10.51 26.86 26.11
CA THR A 12 -11.18 27.80 25.20
C THR A 12 -11.20 27.34 23.76
N GLN A 13 -10.15 26.66 23.30
CA GLN A 13 -10.10 26.03 21.98
C GLN A 13 -11.13 24.90 21.85
N LEU A 14 -11.38 24.17 22.93
CA LEU A 14 -12.43 23.16 23.01
C LEU A 14 -13.83 23.76 23.17
N SER A 15 -13.96 25.10 23.24
CA SER A 15 -15.23 25.80 23.47
C SER A 15 -15.95 25.34 24.75
N LEU A 16 -15.21 24.97 25.79
CA LEU A 16 -15.76 24.49 27.05
C LEU A 16 -15.77 25.58 28.13
N SER A 17 -16.90 25.65 28.89
CA SER A 17 -16.88 26.32 30.18
C SER A 17 -16.08 25.49 31.20
N ILE A 18 -15.61 26.11 32.31
CA ILE A 18 -14.92 25.38 33.38
C ILE A 18 -15.82 24.29 33.97
N GLU A 19 -17.10 24.58 34.12
CA GLU A 19 -18.11 23.64 34.66
C GLU A 19 -18.32 22.46 33.71
N LYS A 20 -18.43 22.73 32.42
CA LYS A 20 -18.61 21.69 31.40
C LYS A 20 -17.40 20.77 31.35
N MET A 21 -16.18 21.33 31.37
CA MET A 21 -14.95 20.54 31.44
C MET A 21 -14.89 19.66 32.70
N ALA A 22 -15.28 20.18 33.87
CA ALA A 22 -15.31 19.40 35.10
C ALA A 22 -16.30 18.23 35.01
N ASN A 23 -17.50 18.47 34.46
CA ASN A 23 -18.51 17.44 34.29
C ASN A 23 -18.08 16.34 33.29
N GLU A 24 -17.50 16.72 32.14
CA GLU A 24 -17.00 15.78 31.16
C GLU A 24 -15.86 14.93 31.69
N LEU A 25 -14.89 15.52 32.41
CA LEU A 25 -13.82 14.78 33.07
C LEU A 25 -14.36 13.81 34.12
N THR A 26 -15.36 14.25 34.90
CA THR A 26 -15.96 13.38 35.93
C THR A 26 -16.74 12.22 35.29
N ALA A 27 -17.45 12.46 34.21
CA ALA A 27 -18.13 11.40 33.42
C ALA A 27 -17.15 10.36 32.83
N ASN A 28 -15.91 10.77 32.57
CA ASN A 28 -14.82 9.90 32.12
C ASN A 28 -13.97 9.30 33.27
N GLY A 29 -14.47 9.32 34.50
CA GLY A 29 -13.85 8.66 35.66
C GLY A 29 -12.80 9.50 36.39
N TYR A 30 -12.64 10.80 36.06
CA TYR A 30 -11.69 11.69 36.73
C TYR A 30 -12.46 12.61 37.72
N SER A 31 -12.41 12.31 39.01
CA SER A 31 -13.10 13.11 40.03
C SER A 31 -12.45 14.49 40.19
N ILE A 32 -13.07 15.52 39.59
CA ILE A 32 -12.56 16.90 39.66
C ILE A 32 -13.71 17.90 39.72
N THR A 33 -13.52 19.01 40.44
CA THR A 33 -14.52 20.07 40.54
C THR A 33 -14.14 21.30 39.73
N PHE A 34 -15.13 22.10 39.36
CA PHE A 34 -14.90 23.37 38.65
C PHE A 34 -13.98 24.32 39.43
N LYS A 35 -14.09 24.34 40.80
CA LYS A 35 -13.23 25.13 41.70
C LYS A 35 -11.78 24.71 41.57
N THR A 36 -11.52 23.42 41.40
CA THR A 36 -10.16 22.88 41.24
C THR A 36 -9.55 23.31 39.89
N ILE A 37 -10.32 23.20 38.79
CA ILE A 37 -9.86 23.63 37.48
C ILE A 37 -9.62 25.14 37.46
N SER A 38 -10.56 25.93 38.01
CA SER A 38 -10.37 27.36 38.18
C SER A 38 -9.11 27.73 38.96
N GLY A 39 -8.83 26.97 40.03
CA GLY A 39 -7.60 27.14 40.80
C GLY A 39 -6.33 26.85 39.99
N TYR A 40 -6.36 25.90 39.10
CA TYR A 40 -5.24 25.60 38.18
C TYR A 40 -5.05 26.70 37.15
N GLU A 41 -6.12 27.19 36.49
CA GLU A 41 -6.02 28.25 35.48
C GLU A 41 -5.57 29.60 36.03
N ASN A 42 -5.93 29.90 37.30
CA ASN A 42 -5.61 31.15 37.97
C ASN A 42 -4.32 31.08 38.87
N ALA A 43 -3.54 29.98 38.73
CA ALA A 43 -2.30 29.77 39.48
C ALA A 43 -2.45 29.68 41.03
N PHE A 44 -3.66 29.49 41.56
CA PHE A 44 -3.87 29.27 42.97
C PHE A 44 -3.41 27.90 43.46
N ARG A 45 -3.32 26.92 42.51
CA ARG A 45 -2.90 25.55 42.77
C ARG A 45 -2.07 25.04 41.60
N GLN A 46 -1.17 24.10 41.89
CA GLN A 46 -0.46 23.36 40.85
C GLN A 46 -1.34 22.21 40.33
N PRO A 47 -1.46 22.05 39.01
CA PRO A 47 -2.16 20.91 38.43
C PRO A 47 -1.55 19.59 38.84
N SER A 48 -2.37 18.62 39.21
CA SER A 48 -1.92 17.27 39.53
C SER A 48 -1.57 16.51 38.22
N VAL A 49 -0.69 15.52 38.35
CA VAL A 49 -0.36 14.62 37.20
C VAL A 49 -1.62 13.93 36.69
N SER A 50 -2.51 13.47 37.59
CA SER A 50 -3.78 12.85 37.22
C SER A 50 -4.67 13.78 36.36
N PHE A 51 -4.72 15.07 36.71
CA PHE A 51 -5.47 16.05 35.89
C PHE A 51 -4.83 16.26 34.52
N LEU A 52 -3.50 16.37 34.43
CA LEU A 52 -2.83 16.52 33.14
C LEU A 52 -3.02 15.27 32.26
N THR A 53 -2.95 14.08 32.87
CA THR A 53 -3.25 12.82 32.17
C THR A 53 -4.69 12.74 31.69
N SER A 54 -5.66 13.23 32.48
CA SER A 54 -7.08 13.26 32.07
C SER A 54 -7.30 14.14 30.84
N LEU A 55 -6.59 15.26 30.72
CA LEU A 55 -6.67 16.12 29.54
C LEU A 55 -6.15 15.42 28.27
N THR A 56 -5.12 14.62 28.42
CA THR A 56 -4.60 13.80 27.29
C THR A 56 -5.61 12.72 26.91
N ASN A 57 -6.14 11.98 27.89
CA ASN A 57 -7.00 10.83 27.60
C ASN A 57 -8.41 11.23 27.10
N VAL A 58 -8.95 12.36 27.55
CA VAL A 58 -10.32 12.78 27.21
C VAL A 58 -10.35 13.75 26.01
N TYR A 59 -9.33 14.59 25.87
CA TYR A 59 -9.31 15.64 24.86
C TYR A 59 -8.14 15.53 23.88
N ASP A 60 -7.37 14.44 23.91
CA ASP A 60 -6.16 14.25 23.10
C ASP A 60 -5.14 15.43 23.24
N ALA A 61 -5.13 16.08 24.40
CA ALA A 61 -4.21 17.18 24.67
C ALA A 61 -2.75 16.68 24.70
N ASN A 62 -1.86 17.34 23.98
CA ASN A 62 -0.46 16.95 23.93
C ASN A 62 0.25 17.31 25.25
N PRO A 63 0.71 16.33 26.04
CA PRO A 63 1.36 16.58 27.32
C PRO A 63 2.66 17.39 27.18
N ASN A 64 3.41 17.21 26.09
CA ASN A 64 4.61 18.01 25.85
C ASN A 64 4.26 19.49 25.63
N TRP A 65 3.22 19.79 24.84
CA TRP A 65 2.75 21.16 24.69
C TRP A 65 2.22 21.73 26.01
N LEU A 66 1.45 20.97 26.77
CA LEU A 66 0.95 21.41 28.07
C LEU A 66 2.09 21.79 29.03
N LEU A 67 3.13 20.96 29.12
CA LEU A 67 4.24 21.14 30.07
C LEU A 67 5.28 22.16 29.58
N THR A 68 5.63 22.16 28.29
CA THR A 68 6.75 22.94 27.77
C THR A 68 6.33 24.08 26.86
N GLY A 69 5.15 24.02 26.26
CA GLY A 69 4.67 24.92 25.22
C GLY A 69 5.25 24.65 23.84
N LYS A 70 5.98 23.54 23.66
CA LYS A 70 6.57 23.11 22.38
C LYS A 70 5.70 22.05 21.72
N GLY A 71 5.59 22.12 20.39
CA GLY A 71 4.76 21.22 19.58
C GLY A 71 3.30 21.67 19.47
N GLU A 72 2.48 20.83 18.87
CA GLU A 72 1.04 21.06 18.67
C GLU A 72 0.26 20.88 19.97
N MET A 73 -0.84 21.65 20.14
CA MET A 73 -1.69 21.63 21.34
C MET A 73 -2.37 20.26 21.55
N PHE A 74 -2.76 19.61 20.47
CA PHE A 74 -3.38 18.29 20.47
C PHE A 74 -2.39 17.26 19.96
N LEU A 75 -2.48 16.03 20.47
CA LEU A 75 -1.84 14.89 19.84
C LEU A 75 -2.44 14.78 18.44
N ASN A 76 -1.61 14.84 17.42
CA ASN A 76 -2.03 14.33 16.14
C ASN A 76 -2.31 12.83 16.40
N LYS A 77 -3.58 12.45 16.52
CA LYS A 77 -3.96 11.12 16.07
C LYS A 77 -3.38 11.09 14.67
N GLU A 78 -2.42 10.19 14.43
CA GLU A 78 -2.01 9.87 13.08
C GLU A 78 -3.25 10.03 12.25
N LYS A 79 -3.16 10.83 11.17
CA LYS A 79 -4.31 10.91 10.27
C LYS A 79 -4.66 9.46 10.01
N GLU A 80 -5.63 8.92 10.75
CA GLU A 80 -6.33 7.76 10.26
C GLU A 80 -6.58 8.18 8.83
N TYR A 81 -5.94 7.50 7.89
CA TYR A 81 -6.30 7.68 6.51
C TYR A 81 -7.78 7.33 6.48
N SER A 82 -8.59 8.34 6.78
CA SER A 82 -10.03 8.22 6.65
C SER A 82 -10.18 7.95 5.17
N VAL A 83 -10.41 6.69 4.90
CA VAL A 83 -10.87 6.26 3.58
C VAL A 83 -11.99 7.25 3.26
N PRO A 84 -11.86 8.08 2.21
CA PRO A 84 -12.84 9.10 1.93
C PRO A 84 -14.20 8.44 1.97
N GLN A 85 -15.12 8.92 2.82
CA GLN A 85 -16.48 8.33 2.98
C GLN A 85 -17.25 8.28 1.66
N ASN A 86 -16.73 8.93 0.62
CA ASN A 86 -17.20 8.95 -0.77
C ASN A 86 -16.26 8.17 -1.70
N LEU A 87 -15.64 7.07 -1.26
CA LEU A 87 -15.02 6.15 -2.22
C LEU A 87 -16.10 5.65 -3.17
N ASN A 88 -16.11 6.23 -4.34
CA ASN A 88 -16.92 5.68 -5.43
C ASN A 88 -16.23 4.38 -5.89
N PHE A 89 -16.72 3.25 -5.36
CA PHE A 89 -16.24 1.91 -5.72
C PHE A 89 -16.36 1.62 -7.21
N GLU A 90 -17.19 2.35 -7.95
CA GLU A 90 -17.27 2.26 -9.42
C GLU A 90 -15.94 2.62 -10.11
N ASN A 91 -15.11 3.45 -9.46
CA ASN A 91 -13.79 3.86 -9.97
C ASN A 91 -12.65 2.96 -9.49
N ILE A 92 -12.96 1.92 -8.73
CA ILE A 92 -11.98 0.92 -8.28
C ILE A 92 -12.21 -0.38 -9.04
N THR A 93 -11.13 -1.06 -9.39
CA THR A 93 -11.16 -2.42 -9.91
C THR A 93 -10.27 -3.30 -9.04
N PHE A 94 -10.69 -4.55 -8.87
CA PHE A 94 -9.94 -5.57 -8.15
C PHE A 94 -9.28 -6.47 -9.18
N ILE A 95 -7.96 -6.55 -9.14
CA ILE A 95 -7.17 -7.37 -10.03
C ILE A 95 -6.75 -8.62 -9.26
N PRO A 96 -7.02 -9.83 -9.82
CA PRO A 96 -6.59 -11.07 -9.20
C PRO A 96 -5.07 -11.08 -9.00
N HIS A 97 -4.62 -11.54 -7.83
CA HIS A 97 -3.21 -11.70 -7.49
C HIS A 97 -2.89 -13.18 -7.33
N VAL A 98 -1.86 -13.63 -8.00
CA VAL A 98 -1.41 -15.03 -8.02
C VAL A 98 0.10 -15.08 -7.79
N ASP A 99 0.55 -16.05 -7.01
CA ASP A 99 1.98 -16.28 -6.77
C ASP A 99 2.53 -17.24 -7.85
N LEU A 100 3.53 -16.78 -8.62
CA LEU A 100 4.19 -17.60 -9.64
C LEU A 100 5.01 -18.80 -9.08
N LYS A 101 5.06 -18.97 -7.76
CA LYS A 101 5.71 -20.15 -7.13
C LYS A 101 5.00 -21.48 -7.44
N VAL A 102 3.77 -21.40 -7.85
CA VAL A 102 2.99 -22.60 -8.10
C VAL A 102 3.45 -23.19 -9.41
N SER A 103 4.20 -24.28 -9.31
CA SER A 103 4.70 -25.09 -10.43
C SER A 103 3.53 -25.82 -11.09
N ALA A 104 2.76 -25.11 -11.85
CA ALA A 104 1.61 -25.68 -12.49
C ALA A 104 1.67 -25.27 -13.97
N GLY A 105 1.51 -26.23 -14.84
CA GLY A 105 1.48 -26.01 -16.28
C GLY A 105 0.42 -24.99 -16.70
N TYR A 106 0.46 -24.57 -17.97
CA TYR A 106 -0.39 -23.51 -18.52
C TYR A 106 -1.89 -23.65 -18.16
N GLY A 107 -2.42 -24.87 -18.13
CA GLY A 107 -3.83 -25.11 -17.79
C GLY A 107 -4.18 -24.77 -16.34
N SER A 108 -3.32 -25.11 -15.39
CA SER A 108 -3.60 -24.91 -13.97
C SER A 108 -3.43 -23.43 -13.53
N ILE A 109 -2.63 -22.62 -14.23
CA ILE A 109 -2.53 -21.20 -13.92
C ILE A 109 -3.83 -20.47 -14.23
N ILE A 110 -4.55 -20.89 -15.27
CA ILE A 110 -5.86 -20.31 -15.60
C ILE A 110 -6.87 -20.62 -14.48
N ASP A 111 -6.85 -21.84 -13.99
CA ASP A 111 -7.71 -22.25 -12.87
C ASP A 111 -7.35 -21.49 -11.59
N GLU A 112 -6.08 -21.30 -11.31
CA GLU A 112 -5.60 -20.57 -10.14
C GLU A 112 -5.99 -19.10 -10.19
N ILE A 113 -5.88 -18.44 -11.35
CA ILE A 113 -6.36 -17.06 -11.55
C ILE A 113 -7.87 -16.96 -11.28
N ASN A 114 -8.63 -17.97 -11.71
CA ASN A 114 -10.09 -17.97 -11.54
C ASN A 114 -10.53 -18.33 -10.10
N MET A 115 -9.71 -19.05 -9.36
CA MET A 115 -10.01 -19.52 -7.99
C MET A 115 -9.39 -18.66 -6.90
N THR A 116 -8.48 -17.73 -7.24
CA THR A 116 -7.83 -16.91 -6.23
C THR A 116 -8.82 -16.05 -5.46
N GLN A 117 -8.60 -15.92 -4.15
CA GLN A 117 -9.32 -15.00 -3.27
C GLN A 117 -8.47 -13.80 -2.91
N ASP A 118 -7.27 -13.70 -3.47
CA ASP A 118 -6.36 -12.60 -3.24
C ASP A 118 -6.47 -11.58 -4.39
N PHE A 119 -6.69 -10.31 -4.03
CA PHE A 119 -6.93 -9.24 -4.99
C PHE A 119 -6.22 -7.97 -4.56
N MET A 120 -5.72 -7.22 -5.53
CA MET A 120 -5.23 -5.88 -5.30
C MET A 120 -6.16 -4.85 -5.94
N ALA A 121 -6.49 -3.80 -5.18
CA ALA A 121 -7.37 -2.73 -5.63
C ALA A 121 -6.57 -1.66 -6.40
N PHE A 122 -7.04 -1.32 -7.58
CA PHE A 122 -6.47 -0.27 -8.42
C PHE A 122 -7.53 0.76 -8.82
N ALA A 123 -7.11 2.02 -8.98
CA ALA A 123 -7.97 3.02 -9.61
C ALA A 123 -8.13 2.70 -11.11
N LYS A 124 -9.37 2.54 -11.60
CA LYS A 124 -9.64 2.30 -13.03
C LYS A 124 -9.02 3.37 -13.91
N SER A 125 -9.09 4.64 -13.48
CA SER A 125 -8.51 5.76 -14.20
C SER A 125 -6.99 5.65 -14.37
N TRP A 126 -6.29 5.09 -13.36
CA TRP A 126 -4.86 4.85 -13.44
C TRP A 126 -4.52 3.77 -14.49
N ILE A 127 -5.27 2.67 -14.49
CA ILE A 127 -5.09 1.58 -15.47
C ILE A 127 -5.34 2.09 -16.89
N ILE A 128 -6.48 2.74 -17.12
CA ILE A 128 -6.84 3.24 -18.45
C ILE A 128 -5.80 4.26 -18.95
N LYS A 129 -5.35 5.17 -18.07
CA LYS A 129 -4.39 6.22 -18.44
C LYS A 129 -2.98 5.68 -18.72
N ASN A 130 -2.53 4.68 -17.97
CA ASN A 130 -1.13 4.23 -18.01
C ASN A 130 -0.94 2.92 -18.78
N ALA A 131 -1.92 2.03 -18.74
CA ALA A 131 -1.83 0.72 -19.38
C ALA A 131 -2.58 0.62 -20.71
N HIS A 132 -3.61 1.46 -20.93
CA HIS A 132 -4.46 1.45 -22.12
C HIS A 132 -5.12 0.10 -22.42
N VAL A 133 -5.43 -0.66 -21.36
CA VAL A 133 -6.03 -2.00 -21.42
C VAL A 133 -7.28 -2.07 -20.55
N SER A 134 -8.14 -3.06 -20.80
CA SER A 134 -9.29 -3.33 -19.95
C SER A 134 -8.86 -3.95 -18.63
N PRO A 135 -9.37 -3.48 -17.48
CA PRO A 135 -9.04 -4.07 -16.19
C PRO A 135 -9.34 -5.57 -16.08
N GLU A 136 -10.34 -6.06 -16.80
CA GLU A 136 -10.77 -7.47 -16.80
C GLU A 136 -9.73 -8.40 -17.44
N SER A 137 -8.87 -7.85 -18.30
CA SER A 137 -7.78 -8.62 -18.92
C SER A 137 -6.54 -8.72 -18.04
N LEU A 138 -6.53 -8.07 -16.89
CA LEU A 138 -5.34 -7.97 -16.04
C LEU A 138 -5.28 -9.06 -14.97
N VAL A 139 -4.06 -9.46 -14.67
CA VAL A 139 -3.70 -10.29 -13.52
C VAL A 139 -2.39 -9.76 -12.93
N LEU A 140 -2.25 -9.86 -11.63
CA LEU A 140 -1.05 -9.49 -10.89
C LEU A 140 -0.31 -10.77 -10.47
N PHE A 141 0.99 -10.82 -10.72
CA PHE A 141 1.83 -11.92 -10.27
C PHE A 141 2.94 -11.43 -9.34
N THR A 142 3.25 -12.23 -8.32
CA THR A 142 4.51 -12.11 -7.58
C THR A 142 5.60 -12.82 -8.36
N VAL A 143 6.69 -12.12 -8.63
CA VAL A 143 7.88 -12.69 -9.28
C VAL A 143 8.69 -13.49 -8.29
N ASN A 144 9.10 -14.69 -8.66
CA ASN A 144 9.99 -15.53 -7.87
C ASN A 144 11.26 -15.83 -8.65
N GLY A 145 12.40 -15.58 -8.01
CA GLY A 145 13.72 -15.76 -8.58
C GLY A 145 14.27 -14.49 -9.22
N ASP A 146 15.56 -14.52 -9.44
CA ASP A 146 16.40 -13.37 -9.83
C ASP A 146 16.67 -13.28 -11.33
N SER A 147 16.06 -14.13 -12.14
CA SER A 147 16.36 -14.20 -13.58
C SER A 147 16.07 -12.89 -14.34
N MET A 148 15.19 -12.06 -13.83
CA MET A 148 14.89 -10.73 -14.39
C MET A 148 15.50 -9.59 -13.58
N ASP A 149 16.24 -9.90 -12.49
CA ASP A 149 16.90 -8.91 -11.66
C ASP A 149 18.18 -8.39 -12.30
N CYS A 150 18.21 -7.12 -12.58
CA CYS A 150 19.40 -6.39 -12.99
C CYS A 150 19.31 -4.92 -12.53
N PRO A 151 20.42 -4.17 -12.49
CA PRO A 151 20.43 -2.79 -11.99
C PRO A 151 19.43 -1.85 -12.68
N THR A 152 19.09 -2.11 -13.93
CA THR A 152 18.16 -1.30 -14.74
C THR A 152 16.75 -1.87 -14.84
N SER A 153 16.49 -3.05 -14.28
CA SER A 153 15.18 -3.68 -14.31
C SER A 153 14.34 -3.25 -13.10
N SER A 154 13.06 -2.99 -13.35
CA SER A 154 12.06 -2.81 -12.30
C SER A 154 11.49 -4.14 -11.78
N ILE A 155 11.87 -5.26 -12.39
CA ILE A 155 11.42 -6.61 -12.02
C ILE A 155 12.46 -7.22 -11.09
N LYS A 156 12.07 -7.39 -9.84
CA LYS A 156 12.92 -7.92 -8.77
C LYS A 156 12.32 -9.19 -8.19
N ASP A 157 13.13 -10.01 -7.53
CA ASP A 157 12.63 -11.13 -6.73
C ASP A 157 11.68 -10.63 -5.64
N GLY A 158 10.53 -11.29 -5.46
CA GLY A 158 9.47 -10.86 -4.56
C GLY A 158 8.68 -9.63 -5.03
N GLY A 159 9.02 -9.03 -6.17
CA GLY A 159 8.29 -7.91 -6.76
C GLY A 159 7.00 -8.33 -7.45
N LEU A 160 6.18 -7.34 -7.80
CA LEU A 160 4.90 -7.53 -8.47
C LEU A 160 4.99 -7.13 -9.94
N ILE A 161 4.35 -7.91 -10.81
CA ILE A 161 4.16 -7.57 -12.21
C ILE A 161 2.68 -7.57 -12.57
N LEU A 162 2.25 -6.57 -13.32
CA LEU A 162 0.90 -6.49 -13.86
C LEU A 162 0.95 -6.99 -15.31
N VAL A 163 0.12 -7.98 -15.61
CA VAL A 163 0.16 -8.73 -16.87
C VAL A 163 -1.19 -8.62 -17.58
N ASP A 164 -1.15 -8.26 -18.85
CA ASP A 164 -2.30 -8.30 -19.75
C ASP A 164 -2.43 -9.70 -20.36
N LYS A 165 -3.36 -10.50 -19.84
CA LYS A 165 -3.67 -11.86 -20.31
C LYS A 165 -4.47 -11.93 -21.60
N SER A 166 -4.87 -10.77 -22.15
CA SER A 166 -5.49 -10.75 -23.51
C SER A 166 -4.44 -10.90 -24.62
N ILE A 167 -3.16 -10.74 -24.29
CA ILE A 167 -2.03 -10.85 -25.22
C ILE A 167 -1.43 -12.25 -25.08
N ILE A 168 -2.05 -13.21 -25.75
CA ILE A 168 -1.64 -14.63 -25.77
C ILE A 168 -0.74 -14.98 -26.96
N GLU A 169 -0.45 -14.02 -27.82
CA GLU A 169 0.45 -14.16 -28.98
C GLU A 169 1.53 -13.09 -28.93
N PHE A 170 2.68 -13.37 -29.56
CA PHE A 170 3.74 -12.38 -29.65
C PHE A 170 3.31 -11.22 -30.56
N LYS A 171 3.30 -10.00 -30.02
CA LYS A 171 2.98 -8.79 -30.78
C LYS A 171 4.20 -7.93 -31.11
N ASN A 172 5.06 -7.71 -30.14
CA ASN A 172 6.28 -6.90 -30.25
C ASN A 172 7.24 -7.24 -29.12
N ASP A 173 8.50 -6.83 -29.26
CA ASP A 173 9.53 -7.01 -28.25
C ASP A 173 9.07 -6.47 -26.88
N GLY A 174 9.33 -7.20 -25.82
CA GLY A 174 8.91 -6.82 -24.48
C GLY A 174 9.10 -7.94 -23.46
N VAL A 175 8.60 -7.72 -22.25
CA VAL A 175 8.60 -8.73 -21.20
C VAL A 175 7.24 -9.44 -21.17
N TYR A 176 7.29 -10.74 -21.06
CA TYR A 176 6.12 -11.62 -21.08
C TYR A 176 6.20 -12.64 -19.96
N VAL A 177 5.04 -13.08 -19.49
CA VAL A 177 4.90 -14.35 -18.78
C VAL A 177 4.67 -15.41 -19.82
N ILE A 178 5.51 -16.44 -19.79
CA ILE A 178 5.47 -17.57 -20.72
C ILE A 178 5.34 -18.88 -19.95
N ALA A 179 4.67 -19.84 -20.54
CA ALA A 179 4.74 -21.23 -20.13
C ALA A 179 5.67 -21.95 -21.13
N LEU A 180 6.68 -22.61 -20.62
CA LEU A 180 7.60 -23.44 -21.38
C LEU A 180 7.72 -24.78 -20.67
N ASP A 181 7.40 -25.83 -21.39
CA ASP A 181 7.13 -27.13 -20.80
C ASP A 181 6.15 -26.99 -19.62
N ASP A 182 6.10 -27.47 -18.56
CA ASP A 182 5.12 -27.27 -17.48
C ASP A 182 5.50 -26.18 -16.46
N ALA A 183 6.37 -25.24 -16.84
CA ALA A 183 6.81 -24.19 -15.94
C ALA A 183 6.54 -22.77 -16.46
N LEU A 184 6.28 -21.85 -15.54
CA LEU A 184 6.05 -20.44 -15.82
C LEU A 184 7.32 -19.63 -15.63
N TYR A 185 7.56 -18.72 -16.57
CA TYR A 185 8.71 -17.83 -16.53
C TYR A 185 8.34 -16.40 -16.91
N VAL A 186 9.01 -15.46 -16.29
CA VAL A 186 9.03 -14.06 -16.76
C VAL A 186 10.30 -13.89 -17.60
N LYS A 187 10.13 -13.57 -18.88
CA LYS A 187 11.26 -13.44 -19.83
C LYS A 187 11.05 -12.28 -20.80
N ARG A 188 12.13 -11.75 -21.30
CA ARG A 188 12.13 -10.79 -22.40
C ARG A 188 12.15 -11.55 -23.72
N LEU A 189 11.13 -11.27 -24.55
CA LEU A 189 11.01 -11.85 -25.88
C LEU A 189 11.41 -10.84 -26.94
N GLN A 190 12.14 -11.30 -27.94
CA GLN A 190 12.54 -10.55 -29.12
C GLN A 190 12.34 -11.38 -30.37
N ILE A 191 11.73 -10.79 -31.39
CA ILE A 191 11.52 -11.50 -32.66
C ILE A 191 12.85 -11.69 -33.41
N LEU A 192 13.02 -12.86 -33.97
CA LEU A 192 14.12 -13.21 -34.86
C LEU A 192 13.57 -13.60 -36.24
N PRO A 193 14.41 -13.53 -37.30
CA PRO A 193 14.04 -14.05 -38.61
C PRO A 193 13.63 -15.54 -38.55
N GLY A 194 12.69 -15.95 -39.41
CA GLY A 194 12.26 -17.35 -39.51
C GLY A 194 11.26 -17.79 -38.44
N LYS A 195 10.40 -16.89 -37.98
CA LYS A 195 9.36 -17.18 -36.95
C LYS A 195 9.94 -17.72 -35.63
N LYS A 196 11.08 -17.24 -35.25
CA LYS A 196 11.73 -17.58 -33.97
C LYS A 196 11.65 -16.43 -32.98
N LEU A 197 11.62 -16.77 -31.71
CA LEU A 197 11.76 -15.83 -30.60
C LEU A 197 13.09 -16.10 -29.88
N LYS A 198 13.83 -15.05 -29.64
CA LYS A 198 14.89 -15.06 -28.63
C LYS A 198 14.28 -14.81 -27.26
N VAL A 199 14.43 -15.77 -26.37
CA VAL A 199 13.99 -15.74 -24.99
C VAL A 199 15.20 -15.42 -24.12
N LYS A 200 15.14 -14.30 -23.40
CA LYS A 200 16.26 -13.87 -22.56
C LYS A 200 15.82 -13.40 -21.18
N SER A 201 16.71 -13.58 -20.22
CA SER A 201 16.62 -12.96 -18.90
C SER A 201 17.25 -11.57 -18.94
N ASP A 202 16.79 -10.66 -18.10
CA ASP A 202 17.46 -9.37 -17.92
C ASP A 202 18.73 -9.51 -17.04
N ASN A 203 18.78 -10.52 -16.18
CA ASN A 203 19.97 -10.91 -15.45
C ASN A 203 20.94 -11.66 -16.39
N LEU A 204 22.13 -11.10 -16.56
CA LEU A 204 23.16 -11.62 -17.49
C LEU A 204 23.78 -12.96 -17.07
N ASN A 205 23.51 -13.44 -15.86
CA ASN A 205 23.95 -14.76 -15.41
C ASN A 205 23.15 -15.91 -16.06
N TYR A 206 22.09 -15.58 -16.80
CA TYR A 206 21.23 -16.54 -17.48
C TYR A 206 21.40 -16.43 -18.98
N ASP A 207 21.85 -17.50 -19.62
CA ASP A 207 22.02 -17.54 -21.06
C ASP A 207 20.68 -17.44 -21.80
N PRO A 208 20.61 -16.69 -22.92
CA PRO A 208 19.44 -16.65 -23.76
C PRO A 208 19.34 -17.92 -24.62
N PHE A 209 18.11 -18.28 -24.98
CA PHE A 209 17.84 -19.37 -25.89
C PHE A 209 16.81 -18.97 -26.96
N GLU A 210 16.63 -19.81 -27.97
CA GLU A 210 15.67 -19.57 -29.04
C GLU A 210 14.56 -20.61 -28.98
N VAL A 211 13.33 -20.17 -29.27
CA VAL A 211 12.17 -21.04 -29.45
C VAL A 211 11.51 -20.74 -30.81
N SER A 212 10.90 -21.75 -31.41
CA SER A 212 10.03 -21.54 -32.57
C SER A 212 8.65 -21.14 -32.07
N LEU A 213 8.00 -20.22 -32.79
CA LEU A 213 6.59 -19.86 -32.52
C LEU A 213 5.61 -21.02 -32.76
N ASP A 214 6.05 -22.02 -33.52
CA ASP A 214 5.25 -23.19 -33.89
C ASP A 214 5.52 -24.39 -32.93
N THR A 215 6.12 -24.16 -31.76
CA THR A 215 6.44 -25.21 -30.77
C THR A 215 5.26 -25.45 -29.82
N ASP A 216 4.82 -26.69 -29.69
CA ASP A 216 3.65 -27.08 -28.87
C ASP A 216 3.83 -26.81 -27.36
N ASN A 217 5.07 -26.79 -26.86
CA ASN A 217 5.40 -26.62 -25.46
C ASN A 217 5.66 -25.16 -25.05
N PHE A 218 5.43 -24.19 -25.94
CA PHE A 218 5.66 -22.78 -25.66
C PHE A 218 4.35 -22.00 -25.79
N HIS A 219 3.92 -21.36 -24.71
CA HIS A 219 2.72 -20.53 -24.68
C HIS A 219 2.99 -19.17 -24.06
N ILE A 220 2.39 -18.14 -24.60
CA ILE A 220 2.36 -16.82 -23.99
C ILE A 220 1.15 -16.75 -23.07
N VAL A 221 1.37 -16.52 -21.79
CA VAL A 221 0.33 -16.33 -20.75
C VAL A 221 -0.17 -14.89 -20.78
N GLY A 222 0.73 -13.92 -21.01
CA GLY A 222 0.38 -12.52 -21.13
C GLY A 222 1.61 -11.63 -21.24
N LYS A 223 1.39 -10.36 -21.55
CA LYS A 223 2.44 -9.35 -21.63
C LYS A 223 2.53 -8.54 -20.34
N VAL A 224 3.73 -8.38 -19.82
CA VAL A 224 3.98 -7.50 -18.67
C VAL A 224 3.85 -6.04 -19.09
N ILE A 225 2.97 -5.31 -18.44
CA ILE A 225 2.69 -3.90 -18.75
C ILE A 225 3.16 -2.95 -17.65
N TRP A 226 3.40 -3.47 -16.43
CA TRP A 226 3.94 -2.71 -15.32
C TRP A 226 4.66 -3.65 -14.35
N ALA A 227 5.67 -3.12 -13.67
CA ALA A 227 6.37 -3.82 -12.61
C ALA A 227 6.68 -2.85 -11.46
N GLY A 228 6.68 -3.37 -10.25
CA GLY A 228 7.01 -2.63 -9.04
C GLY A 228 7.23 -3.55 -7.86
N GLY A 229 7.79 -3.02 -6.78
CA GLY A 229 8.08 -3.79 -5.58
C GLY A 229 8.52 -2.90 -4.44
N LEU A 230 8.75 -3.51 -3.30
CA LEU A 230 9.32 -2.83 -2.14
C LEU A 230 10.80 -2.52 -2.41
N LEU A 231 11.22 -1.35 -2.00
CA LEU A 231 12.64 -1.02 -1.97
C LEU A 231 13.27 -1.80 -0.81
N GLU A 232 14.40 -2.45 -1.06
CA GLU A 232 15.20 -3.00 0.03
C GLU A 232 15.63 -1.84 0.93
N CYS A 233 15.19 -1.87 2.19
CA CYS A 233 15.76 -0.99 3.19
C CYS A 233 17.23 -1.38 3.35
N ILE A 234 18.13 -0.51 2.93
CA ILE A 234 19.56 -0.61 3.26
C ILE A 234 19.64 -0.63 4.80
N LYS A 235 19.96 -1.79 5.35
CA LYS A 235 20.21 -1.98 6.79
C LYS A 235 21.55 -1.37 7.18
#